data_1c6882095362d816e0b90a844262793c
#
_entry.id   1c6882095362d816e0b90a844262793c
#
_cell.length_a   1.000
_cell.length_b   1.000
_cell.length_c   1.000
_cell.angle_alpha   90.00
_cell.angle_beta   90.00
_cell.angle_gamma   90.00
#
_symmetry.space_group_name_H-M   'P 1'
#
loop_
_entity.id
_entity.type
_entity.pdbx_description
1 polymer ?
#
loop_
_entity_poly.entity_id
_entity_poly.type
_entity_poly.pdbx_seq_one_letter_code
_entity_poly.pdbx_strand_id
1 'polypeptide(L)'
;MRTTDVAIVGGGLAGSVTAAMLGRAGIDAMLIDPHPVYPPDFRCEKLDREQVRILATTGLAAEVLAHATPSDDVWIVRGRNIENRRIGQQDLLYDTLVNAFRQCVPASVPLIAGKVTALSTSADRQRLTLADGEEIEARLVVLANGLNVALRHTLGMTRDIVSENHSISIGFDVAPVGRDGFRFPALTYYPDGIDQRIAYLTLFPIGGGMRANLFTYRDMRDSWLKEMRHAPVDTLRRTLPGLARFTGDFAVTGDVKIRPVDLYVTGGHRQPGVVLVGDAFATSCPAAGTGAGKAINDASRLAGMHIPRWLATPGMATDKIASFYDDPAKLAVDSHSADKARYVRAIATDTSLAWSARRWVNGIARSVGLAKLRDYSTRHQTATLPASRSAA
;
A
#
# COMPACT_ATOMS: atom_id res chain seq x y z
N MET A 1 -29.70 -8.46 -17.10
CA MET A 1 -29.24 -8.61 -15.69
C MET A 1 -28.29 -9.79 -15.63
N ARG A 2 -27.06 -9.59 -15.15
CA ARG A 2 -26.08 -10.65 -14.92
C ARG A 2 -26.15 -11.13 -13.48
N THR A 3 -25.74 -12.36 -13.23
CA THR A 3 -25.68 -12.94 -11.87
C THR A 3 -24.30 -13.52 -11.61
N THR A 4 -23.84 -13.46 -10.36
CA THR A 4 -22.56 -14.05 -9.90
C THR A 4 -22.62 -14.35 -8.40
N ASP A 5 -21.72 -15.19 -7.90
CA ASP A 5 -21.57 -15.36 -6.46
C ASP A 5 -20.90 -14.12 -5.82
N VAL A 6 -19.86 -13.57 -6.47
CA VAL A 6 -19.08 -12.44 -5.93
C VAL A 6 -18.90 -11.33 -6.96
N ALA A 7 -19.42 -10.13 -6.68
CA ALA A 7 -19.13 -8.93 -7.47
C ALA A 7 -18.02 -8.12 -6.78
N ILE A 8 -16.89 -7.93 -7.46
CA ILE A 8 -15.75 -7.16 -6.96
C ILE A 8 -15.77 -5.79 -7.61
N VAL A 9 -15.96 -4.74 -6.83
CA VAL A 9 -16.04 -3.34 -7.32
C VAL A 9 -14.73 -2.62 -7.08
N GLY A 10 -14.03 -2.33 -8.18
CA GLY A 10 -12.71 -1.71 -8.20
C GLY A 10 -11.59 -2.71 -8.49
N GLY A 11 -10.95 -2.55 -9.64
CA GLY A 11 -9.83 -3.37 -10.11
C GLY A 11 -8.45 -2.78 -9.79
N GLY A 12 -8.31 -2.11 -8.64
CA GLY A 12 -7.03 -1.75 -8.05
C GLY A 12 -6.33 -2.95 -7.40
N LEU A 13 -5.29 -2.72 -6.60
CA LEU A 13 -4.47 -3.79 -6.01
C LEU A 13 -5.31 -4.85 -5.28
N ALA A 14 -6.12 -4.43 -4.30
CA ALA A 14 -6.90 -5.38 -3.50
C ALA A 14 -7.95 -6.14 -4.33
N GLY A 15 -8.64 -5.45 -5.24
CA GLY A 15 -9.67 -6.08 -6.10
C GLY A 15 -9.08 -7.06 -7.09
N SER A 16 -7.96 -6.73 -7.72
CA SER A 16 -7.29 -7.62 -8.68
C SER A 16 -6.73 -8.87 -8.01
N VAL A 17 -6.13 -8.75 -6.82
CA VAL A 17 -5.70 -9.91 -6.01
C VAL A 17 -6.90 -10.79 -5.64
N THR A 18 -7.99 -10.17 -5.17
CA THR A 18 -9.22 -10.92 -4.81
C THR A 18 -9.77 -11.67 -6.02
N ALA A 19 -9.88 -11.00 -7.18
CA ALA A 19 -10.40 -11.60 -8.42
C ALA A 19 -9.53 -12.78 -8.90
N ALA A 20 -8.20 -12.60 -8.90
CA ALA A 20 -7.27 -13.65 -9.30
C ALA A 20 -7.37 -14.89 -8.39
N MET A 21 -7.41 -14.68 -7.08
CA MET A 21 -7.50 -15.78 -6.12
C MET A 21 -8.83 -16.51 -6.19
N LEU A 22 -9.96 -15.80 -6.26
CA LEU A 22 -11.29 -16.41 -6.39
C LEU A 22 -11.43 -17.20 -7.69
N GLY A 23 -10.98 -16.62 -8.80
CA GLY A 23 -11.03 -17.29 -10.09
C GLY A 23 -10.17 -18.57 -10.13
N ARG A 24 -8.96 -18.55 -9.56
CA ARG A 24 -8.11 -19.75 -9.42
C ARG A 24 -8.72 -20.80 -8.49
N ALA A 25 -9.52 -20.39 -7.53
CA ALA A 25 -10.28 -21.29 -6.67
C ALA A 25 -11.59 -21.82 -7.32
N GLY A 26 -11.91 -21.44 -8.56
CA GLY A 26 -13.12 -21.84 -9.26
C GLY A 26 -14.41 -21.19 -8.73
N ILE A 27 -14.29 -20.10 -7.98
CA ILE A 27 -15.45 -19.36 -7.47
C ILE A 27 -15.97 -18.42 -8.55
N ASP A 28 -17.29 -18.43 -8.79
CA ASP A 28 -17.94 -17.53 -9.72
C ASP A 28 -17.85 -16.09 -9.22
N ALA A 29 -17.11 -15.24 -9.96
CA ALA A 29 -16.87 -13.87 -9.61
C ALA A 29 -16.81 -12.96 -10.85
N MET A 30 -17.10 -11.68 -10.66
CA MET A 30 -16.93 -10.62 -11.68
C MET A 30 -16.11 -9.49 -11.10
N LEU A 31 -15.15 -8.99 -11.87
CA LEU A 31 -14.39 -7.79 -11.54
C LEU A 31 -14.95 -6.60 -12.31
N ILE A 32 -15.35 -5.54 -11.62
CA ILE A 32 -15.97 -4.34 -12.22
C ILE A 32 -15.05 -3.15 -12.00
N ASP A 33 -14.54 -2.58 -13.08
CA ASP A 33 -13.67 -1.39 -13.04
C ASP A 33 -13.87 -0.55 -14.32
N PRO A 34 -13.87 0.79 -14.24
CA PRO A 34 -14.03 1.61 -15.43
C PRO A 34 -12.85 1.52 -16.40
N HIS A 35 -11.69 1.04 -15.96
CA HIS A 35 -10.47 0.99 -16.75
C HIS A 35 -10.11 -0.46 -17.10
N PRO A 36 -10.20 -0.89 -18.36
CA PRO A 36 -9.75 -2.22 -18.80
C PRO A 36 -8.27 -2.47 -18.48
N VAL A 37 -7.44 -1.45 -18.63
CA VAL A 37 -6.03 -1.42 -18.17
C VAL A 37 -5.93 -0.38 -17.07
N TYR A 38 -5.31 -0.73 -15.95
CA TYR A 38 -5.13 0.21 -14.84
C TYR A 38 -4.19 1.35 -15.24
N PRO A 39 -4.62 2.59 -15.11
CA PRO A 39 -3.84 3.74 -15.56
C PRO A 39 -2.64 4.03 -14.65
N PRO A 40 -1.63 4.78 -15.14
CA PRO A 40 -0.51 5.24 -14.31
C PRO A 40 -0.99 5.99 -13.05
N ASP A 41 -0.56 5.53 -11.89
CA ASP A 41 -0.90 6.13 -10.59
C ASP A 41 0.33 6.14 -9.68
N PHE A 42 0.51 7.24 -8.94
CA PHE A 42 1.60 7.37 -7.97
C PHE A 42 1.16 6.88 -6.59
N ARG A 43 1.54 5.64 -6.25
CA ARG A 43 1.24 5.02 -4.95
C ARG A 43 2.45 4.26 -4.42
N CYS A 44 2.28 2.94 -4.22
CA CYS A 44 3.35 2.02 -3.86
C CYS A 44 4.18 1.71 -5.11
N GLU A 45 5.48 1.93 -5.04
CA GLU A 45 6.38 1.67 -6.17
C GLU A 45 7.49 0.67 -5.80
N LYS A 46 7.37 0.03 -4.65
CA LYS A 46 8.28 -1.00 -4.18
C LYS A 46 7.64 -1.93 -3.16
N LEU A 47 8.03 -3.19 -3.19
CA LEU A 47 7.66 -4.20 -2.23
C LEU A 47 8.90 -4.61 -1.44
N ASP A 48 8.84 -4.50 -0.11
CA ASP A 48 9.89 -5.00 0.77
C ASP A 48 9.78 -6.53 0.95
N ARG A 49 10.77 -7.13 1.60
CA ARG A 49 10.81 -8.58 1.84
C ARG A 49 9.57 -9.13 2.54
N GLU A 50 8.98 -8.37 3.45
CA GLU A 50 7.76 -8.77 4.16
C GLU A 50 6.55 -8.77 3.23
N GLN A 51 6.41 -7.73 2.43
CA GLN A 51 5.35 -7.63 1.43
C GLN A 51 5.47 -8.71 0.36
N VAL A 52 6.69 -9.06 -0.05
CA VAL A 52 6.94 -10.20 -0.95
C VAL A 52 6.52 -11.53 -0.30
N ARG A 53 6.75 -11.72 1.01
CA ARG A 53 6.25 -12.91 1.73
C ARG A 53 4.73 -12.96 1.79
N ILE A 54 4.08 -11.82 2.05
CA ILE A 54 2.61 -11.72 2.01
C ILE A 54 2.12 -12.04 0.60
N LEU A 55 2.73 -11.48 -0.43
CA LEU A 55 2.43 -11.78 -1.82
C LEU A 55 2.57 -13.28 -2.14
N ALA A 56 3.59 -13.94 -1.61
CA ALA A 56 3.78 -15.38 -1.82
C ALA A 56 2.60 -16.23 -1.29
N THR A 57 1.89 -15.77 -0.25
CA THR A 57 0.71 -16.47 0.27
C THR A 57 -0.48 -16.48 -0.70
N THR A 58 -0.48 -15.61 -1.70
CA THR A 58 -1.54 -15.56 -2.74
C THR A 58 -1.36 -16.61 -3.84
N GLY A 59 -0.17 -17.22 -3.95
CA GLY A 59 0.20 -18.07 -5.08
C GLY A 59 0.46 -17.31 -6.39
N LEU A 60 0.53 -15.96 -6.37
CA LEU A 60 0.66 -15.09 -7.55
C LEU A 60 2.05 -14.45 -7.66
N ALA A 61 2.95 -14.75 -6.70
CA ALA A 61 4.22 -14.03 -6.58
C ALA A 61 5.13 -14.16 -7.80
N ALA A 62 5.21 -15.36 -8.39
CA ALA A 62 6.12 -15.60 -9.51
C ALA A 62 5.74 -14.73 -10.73
N GLU A 63 4.45 -14.74 -11.09
CA GLU A 63 3.93 -13.99 -12.24
C GLU A 63 4.05 -12.48 -12.03
N VAL A 64 3.71 -11.99 -10.83
CA VAL A 64 3.72 -10.56 -10.51
C VAL A 64 5.16 -10.02 -10.43
N LEU A 65 6.06 -10.74 -9.76
CA LEU A 65 7.45 -10.31 -9.59
C LEU A 65 8.30 -10.43 -10.86
N ALA A 66 7.84 -11.15 -11.88
CA ALA A 66 8.47 -11.14 -13.20
C ALA A 66 8.51 -9.74 -13.84
N HIS A 67 7.65 -8.84 -13.40
CA HIS A 67 7.59 -7.43 -13.86
C HIS A 67 8.39 -6.46 -12.98
N ALA A 68 9.00 -6.94 -11.89
CA ALA A 68 9.72 -6.10 -10.94
C ALA A 68 11.21 -5.96 -11.31
N THR A 69 11.80 -4.83 -10.91
CA THR A 69 13.26 -4.64 -10.90
C THR A 69 13.78 -5.03 -9.51
N PRO A 70 14.63 -6.07 -9.38
CA PRO A 70 15.23 -6.41 -8.11
C PRO A 70 16.18 -5.31 -7.61
N SER A 71 16.08 -4.96 -6.33
CA SER A 71 16.93 -3.97 -5.67
C SER A 71 17.37 -4.51 -4.31
N ASP A 72 18.40 -5.34 -4.31
CA ASP A 72 18.87 -6.04 -3.11
C ASP A 72 19.69 -5.14 -2.20
N ASP A 73 20.63 -4.39 -2.77
CA ASP A 73 21.59 -3.59 -2.03
C ASP A 73 21.11 -2.13 -1.93
N VAL A 74 20.90 -1.65 -0.72
CA VAL A 74 20.45 -0.28 -0.45
C VAL A 74 21.42 0.42 0.50
N TRP A 75 21.91 1.59 0.11
CA TRP A 75 22.63 2.48 1.01
C TRP A 75 21.65 3.19 1.92
N ILE A 76 21.79 2.97 3.22
CA ILE A 76 21.04 3.70 4.24
C ILE A 76 21.94 4.77 4.82
N VAL A 77 21.60 6.03 4.57
CA VAL A 77 22.40 7.19 4.94
C VAL A 77 21.74 7.95 6.09
N ARG A 78 22.53 8.23 7.13
CA ARG A 78 22.17 9.08 8.27
C ARG A 78 23.36 9.94 8.63
N GLY A 79 23.26 11.25 8.44
CA GLY A 79 24.38 12.17 8.56
C GLY A 79 25.51 11.78 7.61
N ARG A 80 26.68 11.41 8.18
CA ARG A 80 27.85 10.97 7.39
C ARG A 80 27.97 9.47 7.26
N ASN A 81 27.15 8.71 7.96
CA ASN A 81 27.25 7.25 8.03
C ASN A 81 26.48 6.60 6.87
N ILE A 82 27.12 5.67 6.20
CA ILE A 82 26.53 4.80 5.18
C ILE A 82 26.48 3.39 5.76
N GLU A 83 25.32 2.79 5.72
CA GLU A 83 25.11 1.37 6.01
C GLU A 83 24.60 0.71 4.73
N ASN A 84 25.34 -0.23 4.16
CA ASN A 84 24.85 -1.04 3.06
C ASN A 84 24.03 -2.19 3.63
N ARG A 85 22.79 -2.33 3.17
CA ARG A 85 21.88 -3.40 3.60
C ARG A 85 21.35 -4.19 2.41
N ARG A 86 21.37 -5.50 2.53
CA ARG A 86 20.58 -6.38 1.69
C ARG A 86 19.16 -6.46 2.21
N ILE A 87 18.23 -5.85 1.51
CA ILE A 87 16.83 -5.79 1.96
C ILE A 87 15.87 -6.64 1.12
N GLY A 88 16.30 -7.13 -0.07
CA GLY A 88 15.46 -7.96 -0.94
C GLY A 88 14.22 -7.23 -1.40
N GLN A 89 14.39 -5.99 -1.87
CA GLN A 89 13.32 -5.13 -2.37
C GLN A 89 13.03 -5.45 -3.83
N GLN A 90 11.76 -5.29 -4.23
CA GLN A 90 11.29 -5.42 -5.60
C GLN A 90 10.64 -4.10 -6.00
N ASP A 91 11.17 -3.44 -7.02
CA ASP A 91 10.75 -2.13 -7.48
C ASP A 91 9.91 -2.26 -8.76
N LEU A 92 8.72 -1.66 -8.76
CA LEU A 92 7.83 -1.64 -9.91
C LEU A 92 6.80 -0.51 -9.77
N LEU A 93 6.40 0.08 -10.88
CA LEU A 93 5.36 1.10 -10.89
C LEU A 93 4.04 0.51 -10.40
N TYR A 94 3.21 1.34 -9.77
CA TYR A 94 1.96 0.85 -9.17
C TYR A 94 0.97 0.31 -10.20
N ASP A 95 0.86 0.95 -11.34
CA ASP A 95 0.06 0.47 -12.47
C ASP A 95 0.61 -0.83 -13.04
N THR A 96 1.93 -1.00 -13.13
CA THR A 96 2.57 -2.27 -13.51
C THR A 96 2.21 -3.37 -12.52
N LEU A 97 2.29 -3.10 -11.20
CA LEU A 97 1.91 -4.04 -10.15
C LEU A 97 0.45 -4.47 -10.30
N VAL A 98 -0.48 -3.51 -10.44
CA VAL A 98 -1.92 -3.81 -10.57
C VAL A 98 -2.21 -4.57 -11.84
N ASN A 99 -1.63 -4.16 -12.98
CA ASN A 99 -1.83 -4.85 -14.26
C ASN A 99 -1.24 -6.26 -14.27
N ALA A 100 -0.12 -6.50 -13.60
CA ALA A 100 0.42 -7.85 -13.39
C ALA A 100 -0.59 -8.75 -12.63
N PHE A 101 -1.22 -8.24 -11.57
CA PHE A 101 -2.29 -8.97 -10.89
C PHE A 101 -3.51 -9.19 -11.78
N ARG A 102 -3.90 -8.21 -12.61
CA ARG A 102 -5.01 -8.36 -13.56
C ARG A 102 -4.73 -9.45 -14.60
N GLN A 103 -3.49 -9.58 -15.04
CA GLN A 103 -3.07 -10.67 -15.94
C GLN A 103 -3.18 -12.05 -15.29
N CYS A 104 -3.07 -12.13 -13.96
CA CYS A 104 -3.29 -13.37 -13.22
C CYS A 104 -4.76 -13.75 -13.06
N VAL A 105 -5.72 -12.86 -13.39
CA VAL A 105 -7.15 -13.14 -13.31
C VAL A 105 -7.53 -14.09 -14.45
N PRO A 106 -8.07 -15.29 -14.16
CA PRO A 106 -8.44 -16.23 -15.22
C PRO A 106 -9.65 -15.74 -16.01
N ALA A 107 -9.79 -16.20 -17.25
CA ALA A 107 -10.90 -15.82 -18.14
C ALA A 107 -12.30 -16.17 -17.58
N SER A 108 -12.38 -17.09 -16.62
CA SER A 108 -13.62 -17.40 -15.90
C SER A 108 -14.15 -16.26 -15.03
N VAL A 109 -13.31 -15.26 -14.71
CA VAL A 109 -13.68 -14.05 -13.98
C VAL A 109 -13.69 -12.88 -14.96
N PRO A 110 -14.83 -12.51 -15.56
CA PRO A 110 -14.88 -11.42 -16.51
C PRO A 110 -14.57 -10.08 -15.86
N LEU A 111 -13.76 -9.25 -16.55
CA LEU A 111 -13.61 -7.84 -16.26
C LEU A 111 -14.68 -7.05 -16.99
N ILE A 112 -15.59 -6.48 -16.23
CA ILE A 112 -16.66 -5.60 -16.72
C ILE A 112 -16.14 -4.16 -16.72
N ALA A 113 -15.95 -3.61 -17.91
CA ALA A 113 -15.54 -2.21 -18.07
C ALA A 113 -16.73 -1.29 -17.77
N GLY A 114 -16.87 -0.85 -16.52
CA GLY A 114 -18.00 -0.05 -16.08
C GLY A 114 -17.81 0.59 -14.73
N LYS A 115 -18.59 1.62 -14.46
CA LYS A 115 -18.61 2.31 -13.16
C LYS A 115 -19.92 1.95 -12.45
N VAL A 116 -19.81 1.37 -11.25
CA VAL A 116 -20.97 1.18 -10.38
C VAL A 116 -21.44 2.52 -9.83
N THR A 117 -22.70 2.84 -10.04
CA THR A 117 -23.33 4.11 -9.64
C THR A 117 -24.31 3.92 -8.48
N ALA A 118 -24.91 2.73 -8.34
CA ALA A 118 -25.79 2.40 -7.24
C ALA A 118 -25.50 1.00 -6.72
N LEU A 119 -25.73 0.81 -5.42
CA LEU A 119 -25.57 -0.46 -4.71
C LEU A 119 -26.63 -0.55 -3.62
N SER A 120 -27.40 -1.65 -3.63
CA SER A 120 -28.26 -2.05 -2.53
C SER A 120 -27.84 -3.41 -1.99
N THR A 121 -27.83 -3.56 -0.67
CA THR A 121 -27.34 -4.76 0.02
C THR A 121 -28.39 -5.32 0.97
N SER A 122 -28.39 -6.63 1.13
CA SER A 122 -29.22 -7.37 2.08
C SER A 122 -28.48 -8.62 2.58
N ALA A 123 -29.11 -9.39 3.44
CA ALA A 123 -28.57 -10.67 3.85
C ALA A 123 -28.58 -11.73 2.73
N ASP A 124 -29.42 -11.59 1.71
CA ASP A 124 -29.63 -12.62 0.69
C ASP A 124 -28.98 -12.27 -0.64
N ARG A 125 -29.27 -11.11 -1.19
CA ARG A 125 -28.84 -10.67 -2.52
C ARG A 125 -28.44 -9.19 -2.54
N GLN A 126 -27.44 -8.90 -3.36
CA GLN A 126 -26.90 -7.58 -3.59
C GLN A 126 -27.18 -7.17 -5.03
N ARG A 127 -27.63 -5.94 -5.25
CA ARG A 127 -27.88 -5.42 -6.58
C ARG A 127 -27.00 -4.20 -6.85
N LEU A 128 -26.27 -4.27 -7.96
CA LEU A 128 -25.41 -3.19 -8.44
C LEU A 128 -25.99 -2.66 -9.75
N THR A 129 -25.97 -1.34 -9.93
CA THR A 129 -26.32 -0.69 -11.19
C THR A 129 -25.09 0.01 -11.76
N LEU A 130 -24.75 -0.26 -13.00
CA LEU A 130 -23.68 0.40 -13.72
C LEU A 130 -24.14 1.73 -14.33
N ALA A 131 -23.20 2.57 -14.75
CA ALA A 131 -23.50 3.89 -15.33
C ALA A 131 -24.30 3.83 -16.65
N ASP A 132 -24.21 2.73 -17.38
CA ASP A 132 -24.99 2.46 -18.60
C ASP A 132 -26.36 1.86 -18.34
N GLY A 133 -26.73 1.67 -17.08
CA GLY A 133 -28.00 1.07 -16.65
C GLY A 133 -27.99 -0.46 -16.55
N GLU A 134 -26.88 -1.13 -16.88
CA GLU A 134 -26.78 -2.57 -16.69
C GLU A 134 -26.87 -2.93 -15.19
N GLU A 135 -27.63 -3.98 -14.86
CA GLU A 135 -27.79 -4.50 -13.51
C GLU A 135 -27.03 -5.83 -13.32
N ILE A 136 -26.36 -5.92 -12.17
CA ILE A 136 -25.67 -7.12 -11.72
C ILE A 136 -26.24 -7.53 -10.35
N GLU A 137 -26.57 -8.81 -10.20
CA GLU A 137 -26.98 -9.39 -8.93
C GLU A 137 -25.89 -10.33 -8.41
N ALA A 138 -25.53 -10.21 -7.14
CA ALA A 138 -24.51 -11.04 -6.50
C ALA A 138 -24.94 -11.53 -5.12
N ARG A 139 -24.35 -12.63 -4.64
CA ARG A 139 -24.51 -13.04 -3.23
C ARG A 139 -23.68 -12.16 -2.31
N LEU A 140 -22.49 -11.74 -2.76
CA LEU A 140 -21.56 -10.89 -2.00
C LEU A 140 -21.01 -9.79 -2.89
N VAL A 141 -20.88 -8.59 -2.33
CA VAL A 141 -20.10 -7.49 -2.94
C VAL A 141 -18.81 -7.27 -2.16
N VAL A 142 -17.69 -7.23 -2.87
CA VAL A 142 -16.38 -6.78 -2.34
C VAL A 142 -16.13 -5.36 -2.83
N LEU A 143 -16.17 -4.38 -1.92
CA LEU A 143 -15.78 -3.01 -2.24
C LEU A 143 -14.25 -2.87 -2.12
N ALA A 144 -13.59 -2.82 -3.27
CA ALA A 144 -12.15 -2.62 -3.43
C ALA A 144 -11.84 -1.30 -4.18
N ASN A 145 -12.77 -0.33 -4.11
CA ASN A 145 -12.77 0.92 -4.87
C ASN A 145 -11.86 2.02 -4.28
N GLY A 146 -10.95 1.65 -3.39
CA GLY A 146 -9.93 2.51 -2.82
C GLY A 146 -10.49 3.75 -2.12
N LEU A 147 -9.99 4.93 -2.49
CA LEU A 147 -10.37 6.19 -1.83
C LEU A 147 -11.74 6.73 -2.26
N ASN A 148 -12.41 6.14 -3.25
CA ASN A 148 -13.72 6.59 -3.70
C ASN A 148 -14.78 6.28 -2.62
N VAL A 149 -15.42 7.31 -2.07
CA VAL A 149 -16.37 7.19 -0.96
C VAL A 149 -17.83 7.08 -1.40
N ALA A 150 -18.15 7.33 -2.67
CA ALA A 150 -19.54 7.48 -3.13
C ALA A 150 -20.43 6.29 -2.74
N LEU A 151 -20.06 5.06 -3.12
CA LEU A 151 -20.84 3.87 -2.79
C LEU A 151 -20.92 3.59 -1.28
N ARG A 152 -19.86 3.92 -0.53
CA ARG A 152 -19.87 3.78 0.94
C ARG A 152 -20.87 4.72 1.58
N HIS A 153 -20.94 5.97 1.11
CA HIS A 153 -21.91 6.96 1.60
C HIS A 153 -23.36 6.55 1.29
N THR A 154 -23.64 5.97 0.12
CA THR A 154 -25.01 5.47 -0.18
C THR A 154 -25.43 4.31 0.73
N LEU A 155 -24.47 3.58 1.29
CA LEU A 155 -24.70 2.54 2.29
C LEU A 155 -24.71 3.08 3.75
N GLY A 156 -24.67 4.39 3.95
CA GLY A 156 -24.62 5.01 5.28
C GLY A 156 -23.30 4.81 6.03
N MET A 157 -22.25 4.41 5.33
CA MET A 157 -20.92 4.27 5.93
C MET A 157 -20.22 5.61 6.05
N THR A 158 -19.46 5.79 7.14
CA THR A 158 -18.73 7.04 7.44
C THR A 158 -17.24 6.88 7.11
N ARG A 159 -16.57 8.01 6.98
CA ARG A 159 -15.11 8.10 6.90
C ARG A 159 -14.58 8.67 8.20
N ASP A 160 -14.22 7.79 9.13
CA ASP A 160 -13.78 8.18 10.47
C ASP A 160 -12.29 8.54 10.41
N ILE A 161 -12.00 9.83 10.39
CA ILE A 161 -10.64 10.37 10.27
C ILE A 161 -9.86 10.10 11.56
N VAL A 162 -8.81 9.31 11.46
CA VAL A 162 -7.84 9.02 12.54
C VAL A 162 -6.76 10.09 12.60
N SER A 163 -6.31 10.57 11.43
CA SER A 163 -5.30 11.64 11.33
C SER A 163 -5.44 12.37 9.99
N GLU A 164 -5.89 13.60 10.05
CA GLU A 164 -6.01 14.48 8.88
C GLU A 164 -4.62 14.92 8.40
N ASN A 165 -4.45 15.01 7.07
CA ASN A 165 -3.18 15.40 6.44
C ASN A 165 -1.97 14.71 7.11
N HIS A 166 -2.08 13.40 7.32
CA HIS A 166 -1.11 12.65 8.11
C HIS A 166 0.29 12.75 7.55
N SER A 167 0.43 12.61 6.23
CA SER A 167 1.70 12.70 5.52
C SER A 167 1.50 13.08 4.05
N ILE A 168 2.58 13.53 3.42
CA ILE A 168 2.63 13.84 1.99
C ILE A 168 3.71 12.99 1.36
N SER A 169 3.36 12.30 0.27
CA SER A 169 4.31 11.60 -0.60
C SER A 169 4.65 12.49 -1.80
N ILE A 170 5.91 12.56 -2.15
CA ILE A 170 6.39 13.30 -3.32
C ILE A 170 7.24 12.36 -4.15
N GLY A 171 6.85 12.14 -5.41
CA GLY A 171 7.53 11.24 -6.34
C GLY A 171 7.98 11.96 -7.60
N PHE A 172 9.19 11.66 -8.06
CA PHE A 172 9.77 12.19 -9.29
C PHE A 172 10.92 11.31 -9.78
N ASP A 173 11.21 11.40 -11.06
CA ASP A 173 12.36 10.71 -11.65
C ASP A 173 13.60 11.59 -11.61
N VAL A 174 14.77 10.97 -11.45
CA VAL A 174 16.06 11.67 -11.41
C VAL A 174 17.07 11.01 -12.34
N ALA A 175 17.93 11.85 -12.93
CA ALA A 175 19.09 11.41 -13.69
C ALA A 175 20.36 12.09 -13.15
N PRO A 176 21.50 11.39 -13.08
CA PRO A 176 22.77 12.01 -12.69
C PRO A 176 23.22 13.00 -13.78
N VAL A 177 23.91 14.08 -13.36
CA VAL A 177 24.50 15.06 -14.28
C VAL A 177 26.01 14.86 -14.34
N GLY A 178 26.58 14.84 -15.56
CA GLY A 178 28.01 14.71 -15.79
C GLY A 178 28.60 13.32 -15.52
N ARG A 179 27.76 12.27 -15.51
CA ARG A 179 28.17 10.87 -15.32
C ARG A 179 27.07 9.90 -15.77
N ASP A 180 27.43 8.64 -16.00
CA ASP A 180 26.52 7.63 -16.54
C ASP A 180 25.58 6.99 -15.51
N GLY A 181 25.80 7.19 -14.18
CA GLY A 181 24.99 6.58 -13.14
C GLY A 181 25.24 7.15 -11.75
N PHE A 182 24.41 6.76 -10.79
CA PHE A 182 24.63 7.03 -9.37
C PHE A 182 25.66 6.06 -8.79
N ARG A 183 26.39 6.45 -7.74
CA ARG A 183 27.40 5.61 -7.06
C ARG A 183 26.80 4.53 -6.17
N PHE A 184 25.49 4.53 -5.99
CA PHE A 184 24.73 3.58 -5.19
C PHE A 184 23.73 2.82 -6.06
N PRO A 185 23.42 1.56 -5.77
CA PRO A 185 22.37 0.84 -6.46
C PRO A 185 20.97 1.35 -6.08
N ALA A 186 20.73 1.57 -4.80
CA ALA A 186 19.58 2.30 -4.24
C ALA A 186 19.99 3.05 -2.98
N LEU A 187 19.25 4.09 -2.59
CA LEU A 187 19.54 4.95 -1.46
C LEU A 187 18.30 5.20 -0.61
N THR A 188 18.44 5.11 0.71
CA THR A 188 17.50 5.71 1.67
C THR A 188 18.25 6.75 2.48
N TYR A 189 17.89 8.01 2.30
CA TYR A 189 18.49 9.16 2.99
C TYR A 189 17.57 9.68 4.09
N TYR A 190 18.06 9.72 5.31
CA TYR A 190 17.36 10.32 6.44
C TYR A 190 17.89 11.72 6.71
N PRO A 191 17.01 12.70 6.98
CA PRO A 191 17.41 14.07 7.30
C PRO A 191 18.24 14.12 8.59
N ASP A 192 19.06 15.18 8.71
CA ASP A 192 19.89 15.40 9.89
C ASP A 192 19.10 15.94 11.09
N GLY A 193 17.99 16.66 10.84
CA GLY A 193 17.14 17.28 11.85
C GLY A 193 15.66 17.01 11.65
N ILE A 194 14.88 17.18 12.72
CA ILE A 194 13.41 17.02 12.70
C ILE A 194 12.68 18.30 12.25
N ASP A 195 13.36 19.43 12.25
CA ASP A 195 12.88 20.73 11.76
C ASP A 195 12.48 20.69 10.28
N GLN A 196 13.14 19.82 9.51
CA GLN A 196 12.82 19.58 8.10
C GLN A 196 11.48 18.89 7.89
N ARG A 197 10.92 18.21 8.92
CA ARG A 197 9.65 17.46 8.91
C ARG A 197 9.60 16.43 7.78
N ILE A 198 10.75 15.86 7.44
CA ILE A 198 10.91 14.81 6.44
C ILE A 198 11.16 13.48 7.14
N ALA A 199 10.42 12.43 6.75
CA ALA A 199 10.67 11.08 7.24
C ALA A 199 11.98 10.54 6.64
N TYR A 200 12.05 10.53 5.33
CA TYR A 200 13.21 10.11 4.52
C TYR A 200 12.95 10.36 3.03
N LEU A 201 14.03 10.31 2.25
CA LEU A 201 14.04 10.26 0.79
C LEU A 201 14.58 8.89 0.36
N THR A 202 13.95 8.24 -0.60
CA THR A 202 14.49 7.04 -1.24
C THR A 202 14.75 7.30 -2.71
N LEU A 203 15.88 6.76 -3.22
CA LEU A 203 16.16 6.66 -4.64
C LEU A 203 16.37 5.18 -4.97
N PHE A 204 15.70 4.68 -5.98
CA PHE A 204 15.74 3.27 -6.36
C PHE A 204 15.53 3.09 -7.86
N PRO A 205 16.12 2.04 -8.46
CA PRO A 205 16.00 1.79 -9.90
C PRO A 205 14.59 1.29 -10.24
N ILE A 206 13.99 1.86 -11.29
CA ILE A 206 12.68 1.44 -11.79
C ILE A 206 12.57 1.74 -13.28
N GLY A 207 12.12 0.78 -14.07
CA GLY A 207 11.85 0.98 -15.50
C GLY A 207 13.05 1.51 -16.30
N GLY A 208 14.29 1.18 -15.88
CA GLY A 208 15.52 1.64 -16.54
C GLY A 208 15.99 3.04 -16.10
N GLY A 209 15.26 3.70 -15.18
CA GLY A 209 15.61 5.00 -14.59
C GLY A 209 15.83 4.93 -13.08
N MET A 210 15.93 6.09 -12.44
CA MET A 210 16.02 6.21 -10.98
C MET A 210 14.83 7.03 -10.48
N ARG A 211 14.01 6.43 -9.62
CA ARG A 211 12.85 7.05 -8.96
C ARG A 211 13.25 7.59 -7.59
N ALA A 212 12.79 8.80 -7.30
CA ALA A 212 12.87 9.40 -5.97
C ALA A 212 11.49 9.44 -5.33
N ASN A 213 11.37 8.95 -4.08
CA ASN A 213 10.19 9.10 -3.24
C ASN A 213 10.59 9.79 -1.93
N LEU A 214 10.03 10.96 -1.72
CA LEU A 214 10.20 11.76 -0.50
C LEU A 214 8.92 11.71 0.33
N PHE A 215 9.06 11.46 1.62
CA PHE A 215 7.93 11.44 2.55
C PHE A 215 8.10 12.55 3.58
N THR A 216 7.10 13.43 3.68
CA THR A 216 7.13 14.58 4.58
C THR A 216 5.85 14.71 5.41
N TYR A 217 5.99 15.37 6.56
CA TYR A 217 4.91 15.74 7.49
C TYR A 217 4.70 17.26 7.54
N ARG A 218 5.03 17.95 6.46
CA ARG A 218 4.75 19.39 6.30
C ARG A 218 3.26 19.63 6.12
N ASP A 219 2.83 20.85 6.42
CA ASP A 219 1.46 21.26 6.16
C ASP A 219 1.20 21.37 4.65
N MET A 220 -0.02 21.06 4.21
CA MET A 220 -0.42 21.20 2.81
C MET A 220 -0.36 22.63 2.27
N ARG A 221 -0.39 23.62 3.17
CA ARG A 221 -0.29 25.05 2.86
C ARG A 221 1.16 25.56 2.86
N ASP A 222 2.13 24.73 3.22
CA ASP A 222 3.55 25.10 3.25
C ASP A 222 4.02 25.48 1.83
N SER A 223 4.59 26.68 1.69
CA SER A 223 5.14 27.19 0.42
C SER A 223 6.22 26.28 -0.16
N TRP A 224 6.89 25.53 0.69
CA TRP A 224 7.89 24.54 0.32
C TRP A 224 7.36 23.49 -0.68
N LEU A 225 6.07 23.14 -0.60
CA LEU A 225 5.46 22.21 -1.57
C LEU A 225 5.35 22.81 -2.98
N LYS A 226 5.14 24.13 -3.08
CA LYS A 226 5.16 24.85 -4.36
C LYS A 226 6.59 24.90 -4.92
N GLU A 227 7.56 25.17 -4.06
CA GLU A 227 8.97 25.17 -4.44
C GLU A 227 9.42 23.79 -4.90
N MET A 228 9.02 22.70 -4.20
CA MET A 228 9.28 21.32 -4.62
C MET A 228 8.69 21.00 -5.99
N ARG A 229 7.59 21.61 -6.38
CA ARG A 229 6.98 21.40 -7.71
C ARG A 229 7.73 22.15 -8.82
N HIS A 230 8.19 23.37 -8.54
CA HIS A 230 8.77 24.24 -9.57
C HIS A 230 10.29 24.21 -9.64
N ALA A 231 10.96 24.01 -8.51
CA ALA A 231 12.42 23.98 -8.39
C ALA A 231 12.89 22.84 -7.45
N PRO A 232 12.59 21.57 -7.80
CA PRO A 232 12.79 20.44 -6.88
C PRO A 232 14.24 20.24 -6.48
N VAL A 233 15.20 20.40 -7.39
CA VAL A 233 16.64 20.22 -7.12
C VAL A 233 17.14 21.25 -6.12
N ASP A 234 16.83 22.52 -6.33
CA ASP A 234 17.29 23.61 -5.43
C ASP A 234 16.60 23.51 -4.08
N THR A 235 15.32 23.14 -4.05
CA THR A 235 14.57 22.92 -2.82
C THR A 235 15.16 21.77 -2.01
N LEU A 236 15.51 20.65 -2.66
CA LEU A 236 16.20 19.54 -2.01
C LEU A 236 17.58 19.91 -1.50
N ARG A 237 18.37 20.65 -2.29
CA ARG A 237 19.70 21.14 -1.86
C ARG A 237 19.62 22.00 -0.59
N ARG A 238 18.64 22.89 -0.51
CA ARG A 238 18.43 23.72 0.69
C ARG A 238 17.94 22.92 1.88
N THR A 239 17.00 21.97 1.63
CA THR A 239 16.35 21.23 2.71
C THR A 239 17.19 20.06 3.21
N LEU A 240 17.93 19.39 2.33
CA LEU A 240 18.77 18.22 2.61
C LEU A 240 20.20 18.47 2.11
N PRO A 241 20.95 19.41 2.70
CA PRO A 241 22.26 19.84 2.17
C PRO A 241 23.28 18.70 2.12
N GLY A 242 23.18 17.72 3.02
CA GLY A 242 24.03 16.54 3.02
C GLY A 242 23.77 15.55 1.88
N LEU A 243 22.64 15.65 1.19
CA LEU A 243 22.23 14.72 0.13
C LEU A 243 23.22 14.75 -1.06
N ALA A 244 23.63 15.93 -1.49
CA ALA A 244 24.54 16.12 -2.64
C ALA A 244 25.88 15.37 -2.50
N ARG A 245 26.34 15.09 -1.28
CA ARG A 245 27.53 14.31 -1.01
C ARG A 245 27.45 12.88 -1.57
N PHE A 246 26.23 12.31 -1.59
CA PHE A 246 25.98 10.95 -2.05
C PHE A 246 25.49 10.94 -3.49
N THR A 247 24.53 11.81 -3.82
CA THR A 247 23.94 11.89 -5.14
C THR A 247 24.80 12.63 -6.17
N GLY A 248 25.73 13.52 -5.73
CA GLY A 248 26.33 14.52 -6.60
C GLY A 248 25.26 15.38 -7.28
N ASP A 249 25.58 15.97 -8.42
CA ASP A 249 24.60 16.71 -9.21
C ASP A 249 23.65 15.76 -9.94
N PHE A 250 22.38 16.13 -9.92
CA PHE A 250 21.33 15.41 -10.62
C PHE A 250 20.26 16.37 -11.16
N ALA A 251 19.53 15.94 -12.15
CA ALA A 251 18.36 16.62 -12.69
C ALA A 251 17.09 15.80 -12.35
N VAL A 252 15.98 16.51 -12.19
CA VAL A 252 14.65 15.88 -12.12
C VAL A 252 14.13 15.78 -13.55
N THR A 253 13.71 14.57 -13.92
CA THR A 253 13.20 14.25 -15.26
C THR A 253 11.71 13.95 -15.17
N GLY A 254 10.87 14.79 -15.76
CA GLY A 254 9.42 14.66 -15.68
C GLY A 254 8.77 15.40 -14.51
N ASP A 255 7.51 15.08 -14.24
CA ASP A 255 6.67 15.79 -13.29
C ASP A 255 6.93 15.39 -11.84
N VAL A 256 6.90 16.38 -10.94
CA VAL A 256 6.86 16.15 -9.49
C VAL A 256 5.42 15.90 -9.06
N LYS A 257 5.16 14.67 -8.65
CA LYS A 257 3.86 14.23 -8.15
C LYS A 257 3.78 14.42 -6.63
N ILE A 258 2.76 15.12 -6.14
CA ILE A 258 2.55 15.39 -4.71
C ILE A 258 1.21 14.80 -4.31
N ARG A 259 1.20 13.91 -3.31
CA ARG A 259 0.01 13.21 -2.85
C ARG A 259 -0.10 13.27 -1.33
N PRO A 260 -1.06 14.05 -0.78
CA PRO A 260 -1.41 14.01 0.63
C PRO A 260 -2.20 12.76 0.95
N VAL A 261 -2.12 12.33 2.20
CA VAL A 261 -2.84 11.16 2.71
C VAL A 261 -3.42 11.46 4.08
N ASP A 262 -4.73 11.26 4.21
CA ASP A 262 -5.40 11.13 5.51
C ASP A 262 -5.37 9.68 5.96
N LEU A 263 -5.22 9.44 7.24
CA LEU A 263 -5.51 8.13 7.82
C LEU A 263 -6.96 8.11 8.29
N TYR A 264 -7.71 7.14 7.81
CA TYR A 264 -9.10 6.91 8.22
C TYR A 264 -9.42 5.43 8.29
N VAL A 265 -10.49 5.12 9.00
CA VAL A 265 -11.17 3.83 8.98
C VAL A 265 -12.61 4.08 8.55
N THR A 266 -13.18 3.19 7.75
CA THR A 266 -14.59 3.28 7.35
C THR A 266 -15.47 2.79 8.51
N GLY A 267 -16.30 3.68 9.07
CA GLY A 267 -17.30 3.36 10.07
C GLY A 267 -18.55 2.75 9.44
N GLY A 268 -19.31 1.97 10.23
CA GLY A 268 -20.52 1.32 9.74
C GLY A 268 -20.29 0.22 8.69
N HIS A 269 -19.08 -0.33 8.60
CA HIS A 269 -18.67 -1.31 7.58
C HIS A 269 -19.18 -2.73 7.81
N ARG A 270 -19.68 -3.04 9.01
CA ARG A 270 -20.23 -4.37 9.35
C ARG A 270 -21.71 -4.45 8.93
N GLN A 271 -21.92 -4.62 7.64
CA GLN A 271 -23.26 -4.70 7.03
C GLN A 271 -23.44 -6.00 6.26
N PRO A 272 -24.67 -6.50 6.12
CA PRO A 272 -24.92 -7.72 5.36
C PRO A 272 -24.59 -7.52 3.88
N GLY A 273 -24.04 -8.54 3.25
CA GLY A 273 -23.84 -8.61 1.81
C GLY A 273 -22.68 -7.81 1.24
N VAL A 274 -21.98 -7.00 2.03
CA VAL A 274 -20.89 -6.17 1.55
C VAL A 274 -19.67 -6.23 2.46
N VAL A 275 -18.47 -6.39 1.89
CA VAL A 275 -17.18 -6.37 2.61
C VAL A 275 -16.22 -5.39 1.93
N LEU A 276 -15.44 -4.66 2.72
CA LEU A 276 -14.47 -3.66 2.25
C LEU A 276 -13.05 -4.17 2.43
N VAL A 277 -12.18 -3.94 1.45
CA VAL A 277 -10.76 -4.31 1.49
C VAL A 277 -9.84 -3.15 1.07
N GLY A 278 -8.61 -3.16 1.58
CA GLY A 278 -7.60 -2.15 1.28
C GLY A 278 -8.03 -0.74 1.70
N ASP A 279 -7.74 0.28 0.88
CA ASP A 279 -8.07 1.69 1.18
C ASP A 279 -9.58 1.96 1.26
N ALA A 280 -10.44 1.08 0.71
CA ALA A 280 -11.87 1.20 0.91
C ALA A 280 -12.26 0.96 2.38
N PHE A 281 -11.54 0.11 3.11
CA PHE A 281 -11.73 -0.11 4.55
C PHE A 281 -10.92 0.89 5.38
N ALA A 282 -9.59 0.95 5.20
CA ALA A 282 -8.73 1.82 5.99
C ALA A 282 -7.44 2.16 5.26
N THR A 283 -7.06 3.45 5.26
CA THR A 283 -5.83 3.93 4.63
C THR A 283 -4.60 3.66 5.50
N SER A 284 -3.47 3.54 4.82
CA SER A 284 -2.15 3.36 5.44
C SER A 284 -1.24 4.54 5.16
N CYS A 285 -0.32 4.83 6.08
CA CYS A 285 0.70 5.85 5.90
C CYS A 285 1.74 5.41 4.86
N PRO A 286 1.93 6.14 3.75
CA PRO A 286 2.93 5.79 2.73
C PRO A 286 4.35 5.72 3.29
N ALA A 287 4.73 6.65 4.19
CA ALA A 287 6.03 6.64 4.84
C ALA A 287 6.27 5.40 5.73
N ALA A 288 5.22 4.74 6.19
CA ALA A 288 5.33 3.47 6.89
C ALA A 288 5.57 2.28 5.94
N GLY A 289 5.25 2.43 4.64
CA GLY A 289 5.46 1.39 3.62
C GLY A 289 4.62 0.14 3.85
N THR A 290 3.44 0.24 4.46
CA THR A 290 2.62 -0.93 4.83
C THR A 290 1.40 -1.15 3.92
N GLY A 291 1.03 -0.16 3.10
CA GLY A 291 -0.24 -0.14 2.38
C GLY A 291 -0.43 -1.30 1.40
N ALA A 292 0.56 -1.62 0.58
CA ALA A 292 0.46 -2.73 -0.36
C ALA A 292 0.35 -4.08 0.36
N GLY A 293 1.19 -4.32 1.38
CA GLY A 293 1.12 -5.53 2.18
C GLY A 293 -0.23 -5.71 2.86
N LYS A 294 -0.79 -4.62 3.41
CA LYS A 294 -2.13 -4.64 4.00
C LYS A 294 -3.21 -4.99 2.97
N ALA A 295 -3.19 -4.36 1.79
CA ALA A 295 -4.17 -4.61 0.74
C ALA A 295 -4.10 -6.05 0.21
N ILE A 296 -2.89 -6.59 0.03
CA ILE A 296 -2.66 -7.98 -0.40
C ILE A 296 -3.11 -8.96 0.71
N ASN A 297 -2.79 -8.67 1.98
CA ASN A 297 -3.23 -9.49 3.11
C ASN A 297 -4.76 -9.52 3.22
N ASP A 298 -5.42 -8.36 3.15
CA ASP A 298 -6.88 -8.27 3.18
C ASP A 298 -7.50 -9.15 2.08
N ALA A 299 -7.03 -9.00 0.84
CA ALA A 299 -7.52 -9.77 -0.31
C ALA A 299 -7.25 -11.27 -0.16
N SER A 300 -6.04 -11.65 0.27
CA SER A 300 -5.64 -13.04 0.48
C SER A 300 -6.47 -13.72 1.58
N ARG A 301 -6.66 -13.06 2.72
CA ARG A 301 -7.49 -13.57 3.82
C ARG A 301 -8.96 -13.70 3.38
N LEU A 302 -9.49 -12.67 2.73
CA LEU A 302 -10.87 -12.66 2.29
C LEU A 302 -11.13 -13.77 1.25
N ALA A 303 -10.34 -13.82 0.18
CA ALA A 303 -10.53 -14.76 -0.92
C ALA A 303 -10.17 -16.21 -0.54
N GLY A 304 -9.11 -16.41 0.26
CA GLY A 304 -8.63 -17.74 0.60
C GLY A 304 -9.31 -18.39 1.79
N MET A 305 -9.87 -17.59 2.73
CA MET A 305 -10.39 -18.13 3.98
C MET A 305 -11.87 -17.85 4.21
N HIS A 306 -12.33 -16.61 3.96
CA HIS A 306 -13.67 -16.20 4.35
C HIS A 306 -14.71 -16.49 3.26
N ILE A 307 -14.51 -16.00 2.05
CA ILE A 307 -15.49 -16.15 0.95
C ILE A 307 -15.84 -17.61 0.69
N PRO A 308 -14.90 -18.58 0.58
CA PRO A 308 -15.25 -19.98 0.36
C PRO A 308 -16.19 -20.55 1.45
N ARG A 309 -15.91 -20.21 2.72
CA ARG A 309 -16.72 -20.63 3.87
C ARG A 309 -18.10 -19.95 3.86
N TRP A 310 -18.17 -18.68 3.51
CA TRP A 310 -19.44 -17.95 3.46
C TRP A 310 -20.35 -18.44 2.36
N LEU A 311 -19.79 -18.79 1.19
CA LEU A 311 -20.54 -19.32 0.05
C LEU A 311 -21.06 -20.74 0.29
N ALA A 312 -20.45 -21.52 1.17
CA ALA A 312 -20.87 -22.86 1.52
C ALA A 312 -22.24 -22.91 2.25
N THR A 313 -22.72 -21.77 2.75
CA THR A 313 -24.01 -21.66 3.42
C THR A 313 -24.83 -20.51 2.82
N PRO A 314 -26.19 -20.56 2.88
CA PRO A 314 -27.02 -19.47 2.40
C PRO A 314 -26.79 -18.15 3.13
N GLY A 315 -27.13 -17.05 2.46
CA GLY A 315 -27.12 -15.70 3.01
C GLY A 315 -25.72 -15.13 3.25
N MET A 316 -25.66 -13.81 3.40
CA MET A 316 -24.48 -13.02 3.74
C MET A 316 -24.81 -12.07 4.91
N ALA A 317 -25.24 -12.64 6.02
CA ALA A 317 -25.63 -11.91 7.20
C ALA A 317 -24.43 -11.18 7.83
N THR A 318 -24.70 -10.20 8.69
CA THR A 318 -23.71 -9.32 9.30
C THR A 318 -22.61 -10.06 10.07
N ASP A 319 -22.93 -11.17 10.72
CA ASP A 319 -21.98 -12.00 11.48
C ASP A 319 -20.92 -12.62 10.58
N LYS A 320 -21.31 -13.11 9.38
CA LYS A 320 -20.34 -13.56 8.38
C LYS A 320 -19.37 -12.46 8.00
N ILE A 321 -19.91 -11.29 7.62
CA ILE A 321 -19.08 -10.13 7.24
C ILE A 321 -18.19 -9.67 8.39
N ALA A 322 -18.74 -9.61 9.62
CA ALA A 322 -17.98 -9.24 10.81
C ALA A 322 -16.79 -10.15 11.07
N SER A 323 -16.92 -11.46 10.80
CA SER A 323 -15.86 -12.45 11.01
C SER A 323 -14.57 -12.13 10.23
N PHE A 324 -14.64 -11.44 9.10
CA PHE A 324 -13.46 -10.97 8.37
C PHE A 324 -12.73 -9.84 9.11
N TYR A 325 -13.48 -8.90 9.67
CA TYR A 325 -12.87 -7.78 10.42
C TYR A 325 -12.35 -8.22 11.79
N ASP A 326 -12.83 -9.34 12.31
CA ASP A 326 -12.37 -9.96 13.56
C ASP A 326 -11.27 -11.02 13.32
N ASP A 327 -10.85 -11.23 12.06
CA ASP A 327 -9.77 -12.17 11.72
C ASP A 327 -8.45 -11.74 12.40
N PRO A 328 -7.84 -12.59 13.25
CA PRO A 328 -6.65 -12.23 14.00
C PRO A 328 -5.45 -11.84 13.13
N ALA A 329 -5.29 -12.46 11.96
CA ALA A 329 -4.19 -12.13 11.05
C ALA A 329 -4.42 -10.76 10.39
N LYS A 330 -5.67 -10.43 10.04
CA LYS A 330 -6.03 -9.10 9.56
C LYS A 330 -5.80 -8.04 10.63
N LEU A 331 -6.29 -8.25 11.85
CA LEU A 331 -6.13 -7.33 12.97
C LEU A 331 -4.66 -7.07 13.30
N ALA A 332 -3.81 -8.10 13.26
CA ALA A 332 -2.38 -7.96 13.50
C ALA A 332 -1.71 -7.04 12.45
N VAL A 333 -2.05 -7.20 11.16
CA VAL A 333 -1.51 -6.37 10.08
C VAL A 333 -2.04 -4.93 10.19
N ASP A 334 -3.31 -4.73 10.50
CA ASP A 334 -3.91 -3.41 10.69
C ASP A 334 -3.27 -2.66 11.86
N SER A 335 -3.11 -3.33 13.01
CA SER A 335 -2.44 -2.77 14.20
C SER A 335 -0.98 -2.41 13.90
N HIS A 336 -0.23 -3.32 13.28
CA HIS A 336 1.15 -3.07 12.88
C HIS A 336 1.26 -1.84 11.96
N SER A 337 0.37 -1.73 10.97
CA SER A 337 0.34 -0.59 10.04
C SER A 337 0.08 0.73 10.78
N ALA A 338 -0.88 0.75 11.70
CA ALA A 338 -1.21 1.93 12.50
C ALA A 338 -0.08 2.32 13.45
N ASP A 339 0.55 1.37 14.12
CA ASP A 339 1.67 1.59 15.04
C ASP A 339 2.89 2.14 14.31
N LYS A 340 3.21 1.55 13.16
CA LYS A 340 4.33 2.00 12.31
C LYS A 340 4.09 3.41 11.78
N ALA A 341 2.86 3.75 11.37
CA ALA A 341 2.49 5.09 10.95
C ALA A 341 2.73 6.13 12.05
N ARG A 342 2.25 5.86 13.27
CA ARG A 342 2.47 6.71 14.45
C ARG A 342 3.96 6.86 14.78
N TYR A 343 4.70 5.74 14.79
CA TYR A 343 6.12 5.74 15.08
C TYR A 343 6.93 6.56 14.09
N VAL A 344 6.72 6.35 12.77
CA VAL A 344 7.49 7.05 11.74
C VAL A 344 7.20 8.56 11.76
N ARG A 345 5.95 8.95 12.02
CA ARG A 345 5.61 10.37 12.19
C ARG A 345 6.28 10.95 13.43
N ALA A 346 6.16 10.30 14.58
CA ALA A 346 6.70 10.81 15.84
C ALA A 346 8.23 10.92 15.81
N ILE A 347 8.94 9.93 15.27
CA ILE A 347 10.41 10.00 15.15
C ILE A 347 10.88 11.14 14.26
N ALA A 348 10.05 11.57 13.29
CA ALA A 348 10.38 12.63 12.34
C ALA A 348 9.88 14.03 12.76
N THR A 349 8.96 14.13 13.74
CA THR A 349 8.32 15.43 14.03
C THR A 349 8.13 15.75 15.50
N ASP A 350 8.15 14.77 16.41
CA ASP A 350 7.86 14.99 17.82
C ASP A 350 9.08 15.57 18.56
N THR A 351 8.91 16.75 19.17
CA THR A 351 9.94 17.49 19.87
C THR A 351 10.04 17.18 21.37
N SER A 352 9.16 16.31 21.89
CA SER A 352 9.16 15.95 23.31
C SER A 352 10.47 15.30 23.76
N LEU A 353 10.78 15.41 25.04
CA LEU A 353 11.98 14.83 25.63
C LEU A 353 12.04 13.31 25.45
N ALA A 354 10.91 12.63 25.52
CA ALA A 354 10.81 11.18 25.31
C ALA A 354 11.27 10.78 23.90
N TRP A 355 10.80 11.47 22.87
CA TRP A 355 11.19 11.19 21.49
C TRP A 355 12.60 11.68 21.17
N SER A 356 13.05 12.76 21.81
CA SER A 356 14.44 13.23 21.70
C SER A 356 15.40 12.19 22.30
N ALA A 357 15.11 11.67 23.49
CA ALA A 357 15.86 10.58 24.09
C ALA A 357 15.85 9.31 23.21
N ARG A 358 14.70 8.96 22.63
CA ARG A 358 14.59 7.81 21.73
C ARG A 358 15.44 7.97 20.46
N ARG A 359 15.46 9.15 19.85
CA ARG A 359 16.35 9.44 18.71
C ARG A 359 17.81 9.28 19.09
N TRP A 360 18.20 9.80 20.27
CA TRP A 360 19.55 9.69 20.79
C TRP A 360 19.97 8.24 21.06
N VAL A 361 19.14 7.46 21.76
CA VAL A 361 19.36 6.02 22.00
C VAL A 361 19.48 5.25 20.68
N ASN A 362 18.59 5.51 19.73
CA ASN A 362 18.67 4.92 18.39
C ASN A 362 19.97 5.29 17.67
N GLY A 363 20.47 6.53 17.85
CA GLY A 363 21.76 7.00 17.32
C GLY A 363 22.92 6.22 17.91
N ILE A 364 22.99 6.12 19.23
CA ILE A 364 24.04 5.36 19.94
C ILE A 364 24.01 3.87 19.56
N ALA A 365 22.84 3.23 19.61
CA ALA A 365 22.71 1.81 19.30
C ALA A 365 23.24 1.48 17.89
N ARG A 366 23.03 2.39 16.93
CA ARG A 366 23.58 2.24 15.57
C ARG A 366 25.08 2.46 15.51
N SER A 367 25.59 3.47 16.23
CA SER A 367 27.04 3.78 16.26
C SER A 367 27.87 2.67 16.89
N VAL A 368 27.32 1.93 17.85
CA VAL A 368 27.99 0.85 18.58
C VAL A 368 27.79 -0.52 17.90
N GLY A 369 27.13 -0.58 16.72
CA GLY A 369 26.86 -1.85 16.03
C GLY A 369 25.80 -2.71 16.72
N LEU A 370 25.14 -2.20 17.76
CA LEU A 370 24.05 -2.86 18.47
C LEU A 370 22.72 -2.81 17.71
N ALA A 371 22.75 -2.49 16.42
CA ALA A 371 21.58 -2.41 15.53
C ALA A 371 20.84 -3.76 15.33
N LYS A 372 21.29 -4.87 15.96
CA LYS A 372 20.55 -6.13 16.07
C LYS A 372 19.47 -6.13 17.15
N LEU A 373 19.40 -5.10 17.97
CA LEU A 373 18.39 -4.99 19.00
C LEU A 373 17.15 -4.30 18.48
N ARG A 374 16.21 -5.14 18.05
CA ARG A 374 14.80 -4.86 17.82
C ARG A 374 14.46 -4.10 16.53
N ASP A 375 14.50 -4.82 15.45
CA ASP A 375 13.53 -4.62 14.38
C ASP A 375 12.12 -4.73 15.00
N TYR A 376 11.36 -3.66 14.93
CA TYR A 376 9.99 -3.59 15.47
C TYR A 376 9.08 -4.65 14.81
N SER A 377 9.47 -5.15 13.62
CA SER A 377 8.79 -6.20 12.87
C SER A 377 8.88 -7.59 13.54
N THR A 378 9.88 -7.84 14.39
CA THR A 378 10.09 -9.18 14.99
C THR A 378 9.20 -9.44 16.20
N ARG A 379 8.58 -8.44 16.82
CA ARG A 379 7.75 -8.66 18.02
C ARG A 379 6.35 -9.19 17.74
N HIS A 380 5.88 -9.17 16.50
CA HIS A 380 4.55 -9.66 16.13
C HIS A 380 4.58 -10.91 15.24
N GLN A 381 5.75 -11.51 14.99
CA GLN A 381 5.89 -12.73 14.17
C GLN A 381 5.67 -14.05 14.93
N THR A 382 5.34 -14.05 16.22
CA THR A 382 5.10 -15.28 16.99
C THR A 382 3.64 -15.75 17.01
N ALA A 383 2.79 -15.32 16.07
CA ALA A 383 1.55 -16.03 15.81
C ALA A 383 1.84 -17.13 14.77
N THR A 384 2.23 -18.28 15.26
CA THR A 384 2.46 -19.55 14.58
C THR A 384 1.42 -19.83 13.49
N LEU A 385 1.88 -19.94 12.24
CA LEU A 385 1.18 -20.70 11.20
C LEU A 385 1.22 -22.18 11.62
N PRO A 386 0.09 -22.90 11.63
CA PRO A 386 0.12 -24.34 11.87
C PRO A 386 0.86 -25.01 10.72
N ALA A 387 1.87 -25.82 11.04
CA ALA A 387 2.57 -26.68 10.09
C ALA A 387 1.54 -27.55 9.35
N SER A 388 1.54 -27.50 8.04
CA SER A 388 0.83 -28.45 7.21
C SER A 388 1.39 -29.85 7.50
N ARG A 389 0.62 -30.69 8.17
CA ARG A 389 0.91 -32.13 8.23
C ARG A 389 0.76 -32.68 6.80
N SER A 390 1.85 -33.05 6.19
CA SER A 390 1.92 -33.94 5.07
C SER A 390 1.29 -35.27 5.52
N ALA A 391 0.16 -35.61 4.94
CA ALA A 391 -0.37 -36.97 5.01
C ALA A 391 0.24 -37.76 3.85
N ALA A 392 0.93 -38.84 4.19
CA ALA A 392 1.33 -39.89 3.29
C ALA A 392 0.11 -40.68 2.77
#